data_e1e8c8fb67f1021064e586e694e4261b
#
_entry.id   e1e8c8fb67f1021064e586e694e4261b
#
_cell.length_a   1.000
_cell.length_b   1.000
_cell.length_c   1.000
_cell.angle_alpha   90.00
_cell.angle_beta   90.00
_cell.angle_gamma   90.00
#
_symmetry.space_group_name_H-M   'P 1'
#
loop_
_entity.id
_entity.type
_entity.pdbx_description
1 polymer ?
#
loop_
_entity_poly.entity_id
_entity_poly.type
_entity_poly.pdbx_seq_one_letter_code
_entity_poly.pdbx_strand_id
1 'polypeptide(L)'
;MGLTKGQVNSSFWKNKKVFLTGHTGFKGAWLSLWLQSMDAIVKGYSLEPNSTPNLFTEACVGNNMESEIGDIRDLNQISKSMLDFNPDVLIHMAAQPLVRYSYKNPIETYSTNVMGTVNVLESARKCSNLKSIVSITTDKCYENTGVNTGYKEYDPMGGHDPYSSSKGCAELVISAYRRSFFSSKHSASLASARAGNVIGGGDWADDRLIPDILRAFEKSEPVVIRNPLSTRPWQHVLEPLSGYLLLAQELFLNGDEFAEGWNFGPKDEDCKPVSWILDQMVISWGNNASWSLDKNNNPHEAGFLKLDCSKASNRLKWDPKWNLQESLKMIVNWHQNYLKGVNMNKECLKEINKYIN
;
A
#
# COMPACT_ATOMS: atom_id res chain seq x y z
N MET A 1 -26.80 12.95 -8.57
CA MET A 1 -26.48 11.54 -8.87
C MET A 1 -26.10 10.87 -7.56
N GLY A 2 -26.86 9.86 -7.14
CA GLY A 2 -26.55 9.12 -5.90
C GLY A 2 -25.21 8.42 -6.05
N LEU A 3 -24.40 8.47 -4.97
CA LEU A 3 -23.13 7.75 -4.88
C LEU A 3 -23.39 6.25 -5.03
N THR A 4 -22.79 5.62 -6.02
CA THR A 4 -22.82 4.16 -6.17
C THR A 4 -21.94 3.60 -5.04
N LYS A 5 -22.54 2.94 -4.04
CA LYS A 5 -21.78 2.34 -2.93
C LYS A 5 -20.76 1.34 -3.47
N GLY A 6 -19.55 1.35 -2.91
CA GLY A 6 -18.49 0.43 -3.29
C GLY A 6 -17.60 0.86 -4.45
N GLN A 7 -17.76 2.08 -4.95
CA GLN A 7 -16.92 2.61 -6.04
C GLN A 7 -16.24 3.92 -5.64
N VAL A 8 -14.97 4.06 -6.06
CA VAL A 8 -14.24 5.32 -5.94
C VAL A 8 -14.91 6.38 -6.82
N ASN A 9 -15.32 7.49 -6.21
CA ASN A 9 -16.07 8.53 -6.90
C ASN A 9 -15.16 9.69 -7.34
N SER A 10 -14.83 9.76 -8.62
CA SER A 10 -13.98 10.84 -9.17
C SER A 10 -14.54 12.24 -8.88
N SER A 11 -15.87 12.42 -8.88
CA SER A 11 -16.48 13.72 -8.58
C SER A 11 -16.28 14.15 -7.12
N PHE A 12 -16.18 13.20 -6.19
CA PHE A 12 -15.84 13.49 -4.79
C PHE A 12 -14.41 14.02 -4.66
N TRP A 13 -13.47 13.41 -5.39
CA TRP A 13 -12.05 13.73 -5.28
C TRP A 13 -11.66 15.02 -5.99
N LYS A 14 -12.47 15.47 -6.95
CA LYS A 14 -12.22 16.71 -7.69
C LYS A 14 -12.04 17.89 -6.73
N ASN A 15 -10.92 18.60 -6.87
CA ASN A 15 -10.50 19.74 -6.05
C ASN A 15 -10.32 19.43 -4.54
N LYS A 16 -10.34 18.17 -4.10
CA LYS A 16 -9.97 17.83 -2.72
C LYS A 16 -8.47 17.99 -2.52
N LYS A 17 -8.11 18.68 -1.44
CA LYS A 17 -6.72 18.82 -1.00
C LYS A 17 -6.31 17.55 -0.24
N VAL A 18 -5.43 16.76 -0.84
CA VAL A 18 -4.95 15.49 -0.29
C VAL A 18 -3.48 15.61 0.09
N PHE A 19 -3.17 15.44 1.38
CA PHE A 19 -1.80 15.31 1.86
C PHE A 19 -1.43 13.82 1.90
N LEU A 20 -0.42 13.44 1.14
CA LEU A 20 0.01 12.05 0.98
C LEU A 20 1.43 11.86 1.46
N THR A 21 1.67 11.14 2.55
CA THR A 21 3.03 10.77 2.92
C THR A 21 3.48 9.50 2.21
N GLY A 22 4.75 9.43 1.80
CA GLY A 22 5.30 8.26 1.11
C GLY A 22 4.99 8.22 -0.40
N HIS A 23 4.75 9.36 -1.02
CA HIS A 23 4.36 9.49 -2.44
C HIS A 23 5.46 9.06 -3.43
N THR A 24 6.73 9.07 -3.04
CA THR A 24 7.85 8.61 -3.86
C THR A 24 7.98 7.08 -3.90
N GLY A 25 7.37 6.38 -2.94
CA GLY A 25 7.37 4.92 -2.89
C GLY A 25 6.40 4.29 -3.88
N PHE A 26 6.55 2.98 -4.14
CA PHE A 26 5.77 2.22 -5.12
C PHE A 26 4.25 2.46 -5.03
N LYS A 27 3.63 2.16 -3.87
CA LYS A 27 2.17 2.36 -3.69
C LYS A 27 1.77 3.84 -3.71
N GLY A 28 2.62 4.70 -3.13
CA GLY A 28 2.36 6.14 -3.08
C GLY A 28 2.37 6.78 -4.46
N ALA A 29 3.26 6.35 -5.35
CA ALA A 29 3.32 6.81 -6.73
C ALA A 29 2.05 6.42 -7.52
N TRP A 30 1.59 5.17 -7.41
CA TRP A 30 0.31 4.74 -7.99
C TRP A 30 -0.87 5.54 -7.46
N LEU A 31 -0.95 5.75 -6.14
CA LEU A 31 -2.03 6.52 -5.53
C LEU A 31 -2.00 7.99 -5.96
N SER A 32 -0.81 8.59 -6.07
CA SER A 32 -0.66 9.96 -6.57
C SER A 32 -1.20 10.11 -7.98
N LEU A 33 -0.87 9.19 -8.90
CA LEU A 33 -1.40 9.20 -10.27
C LEU A 33 -2.91 9.03 -10.30
N TRP A 34 -3.46 8.15 -9.46
CA TRP A 34 -4.91 7.95 -9.40
C TRP A 34 -5.64 9.20 -8.89
N LEU A 35 -5.14 9.82 -7.82
CA LEU A 35 -5.69 11.08 -7.30
C LEU A 35 -5.62 12.21 -8.33
N GLN A 36 -4.48 12.36 -9.00
CA GLN A 36 -4.30 13.36 -10.07
C GLN A 36 -5.29 13.13 -11.22
N SER A 37 -5.53 11.87 -11.61
CA SER A 37 -6.49 11.53 -12.67
C SER A 37 -7.95 11.88 -12.32
N MET A 38 -8.22 12.13 -11.04
CA MET A 38 -9.53 12.58 -10.52
C MET A 38 -9.57 14.10 -10.21
N ASP A 39 -8.61 14.87 -10.70
CA ASP A 39 -8.47 16.30 -10.42
C ASP A 39 -8.34 16.66 -8.93
N ALA A 40 -7.79 15.76 -8.10
CA ALA A 40 -7.45 16.09 -6.72
C ALA A 40 -6.20 17.00 -6.66
N ILE A 41 -6.15 17.90 -5.68
CA ILE A 41 -4.99 18.74 -5.40
C ILE A 41 -4.09 17.97 -4.42
N VAL A 42 -3.00 17.38 -4.93
CA VAL A 42 -2.15 16.48 -4.15
C VAL A 42 -0.88 17.20 -3.70
N LYS A 43 -0.59 17.13 -2.39
CA LYS A 43 0.74 17.41 -1.84
C LYS A 43 1.34 16.13 -1.27
N GLY A 44 2.47 15.72 -1.82
CA GLY A 44 3.25 14.58 -1.36
C GLY A 44 4.36 15.03 -0.41
N TYR A 45 4.60 14.25 0.66
CA TYR A 45 5.70 14.43 1.61
C TYR A 45 6.40 13.09 1.85
N SER A 46 7.67 12.96 1.51
CA SER A 46 8.40 11.69 1.58
C SER A 46 9.91 11.91 1.51
N LEU A 47 10.67 10.90 1.88
CA LEU A 47 12.09 10.82 1.50
C LEU A 47 12.22 10.71 -0.02
N GLU A 48 13.42 10.94 -0.55
CA GLU A 48 13.78 10.63 -1.94
C GLU A 48 13.47 9.15 -2.27
N PRO A 49 13.19 8.83 -3.54
CA PRO A 49 13.08 7.44 -3.97
C PRO A 49 14.33 6.65 -3.59
N ASN A 50 14.14 5.45 -3.05
CA ASN A 50 15.22 4.61 -2.51
C ASN A 50 15.86 3.66 -3.54
N SER A 51 15.45 3.71 -4.80
CA SER A 51 15.98 2.89 -5.89
C SER A 51 16.03 3.65 -7.21
N THR A 52 16.87 3.17 -8.11
CA THR A 52 16.89 3.58 -9.51
C THR A 52 16.93 2.29 -10.35
N PRO A 53 15.94 2.05 -11.22
CA PRO A 53 14.76 2.88 -11.47
C PRO A 53 13.75 2.90 -10.31
N ASN A 54 12.75 3.81 -10.38
CA ASN A 54 11.61 3.88 -9.47
C ASN A 54 10.39 4.46 -10.19
N LEU A 55 9.19 4.09 -9.75
CA LEU A 55 7.94 4.49 -10.41
C LEU A 55 7.72 6.01 -10.38
N PHE A 56 8.12 6.68 -9.30
CA PHE A 56 7.93 8.12 -9.17
C PHE A 56 8.60 8.90 -10.29
N THR A 57 9.83 8.50 -10.65
CA THR A 57 10.60 9.10 -11.74
C THR A 57 10.12 8.62 -13.11
N GLU A 58 10.00 7.29 -13.29
CA GLU A 58 9.68 6.68 -14.60
C GLU A 58 8.29 7.07 -15.12
N ALA A 59 7.33 7.27 -14.21
CA ALA A 59 6.00 7.73 -14.55
C ALA A 59 5.79 9.24 -14.37
N CYS A 60 6.86 10.02 -14.12
CA CYS A 60 6.80 11.47 -13.94
C CYS A 60 5.71 11.92 -12.96
N VAL A 61 5.56 11.21 -11.83
CA VAL A 61 4.45 11.37 -10.90
C VAL A 61 4.39 12.80 -10.32
N GLY A 62 5.56 13.42 -10.09
CA GLY A 62 5.66 14.75 -9.49
C GLY A 62 5.18 15.91 -10.37
N ASN A 63 4.90 15.69 -11.69
CA ASN A 63 4.63 16.79 -12.62
C ASN A 63 3.33 17.57 -12.34
N ASN A 64 2.32 16.92 -11.78
CA ASN A 64 1.00 17.52 -11.54
C ASN A 64 0.61 17.50 -10.06
N MET A 65 1.59 17.57 -9.15
CA MET A 65 1.39 17.66 -7.72
C MET A 65 2.49 18.49 -7.06
N GLU A 66 2.24 18.98 -5.86
CA GLU A 66 3.30 19.51 -5.02
C GLU A 66 4.06 18.34 -4.39
N SER A 67 5.35 18.20 -4.67
CA SER A 67 6.21 17.14 -4.13
C SER A 67 7.26 17.77 -3.21
N GLU A 68 7.18 17.46 -1.92
CA GLU A 68 8.13 17.91 -0.91
C GLU A 68 8.93 16.74 -0.38
N ILE A 69 10.26 16.89 -0.40
CA ILE A 69 11.18 15.91 0.18
C ILE A 69 11.40 16.24 1.64
N GLY A 70 11.08 15.28 2.51
CA GLY A 70 11.21 15.44 3.96
C GLY A 70 11.00 14.13 4.71
N ASP A 71 11.42 14.13 5.97
CA ASP A 71 11.35 12.97 6.85
C ASP A 71 10.20 13.12 7.85
N ILE A 72 9.31 12.12 7.92
CA ILE A 72 8.20 12.10 8.90
C ILE A 72 8.69 12.04 10.36
N ARG A 73 9.97 11.71 10.59
CA ARG A 73 10.59 11.75 11.92
C ARG A 73 10.87 13.19 12.40
N ASP A 74 10.92 14.14 11.49
CA ASP A 74 11.02 15.58 11.82
C ASP A 74 9.62 16.19 12.01
N LEU A 75 9.19 16.26 13.28
CA LEU A 75 7.89 16.80 13.64
C LEU A 75 7.71 18.27 13.19
N ASN A 76 8.77 19.08 13.23
CA ASN A 76 8.66 20.49 12.89
C ASN A 76 8.44 20.68 11.39
N GLN A 77 9.22 19.96 10.58
CA GLN A 77 9.13 20.03 9.12
C GLN A 77 7.77 19.53 8.63
N ILE A 78 7.33 18.33 9.06
CA ILE A 78 6.03 17.79 8.62
C ILE A 78 4.85 18.61 9.13
N SER A 79 4.92 19.15 10.36
CA SER A 79 3.86 20.03 10.88
C SER A 79 3.73 21.30 10.05
N LYS A 80 4.85 21.95 9.73
CA LYS A 80 4.84 23.14 8.87
C LYS A 80 4.25 22.82 7.50
N SER A 81 4.76 21.79 6.83
CA SER A 81 4.30 21.36 5.50
C SER A 81 2.80 21.07 5.46
N MET A 82 2.29 20.34 6.46
CA MET A 82 0.88 19.96 6.52
C MET A 82 -0.02 21.16 6.86
N LEU A 83 0.39 22.04 7.78
CA LEU A 83 -0.37 23.24 8.15
C LEU A 83 -0.45 24.25 7.01
N ASP A 84 0.66 24.51 6.31
CA ASP A 84 0.70 25.42 5.17
C ASP A 84 -0.22 24.94 4.04
N PHE A 85 -0.30 23.62 3.83
CA PHE A 85 -1.20 23.03 2.84
C PHE A 85 -2.65 22.97 3.33
N ASN A 86 -2.89 22.70 4.61
CA ASN A 86 -4.20 22.55 5.26
C ASN A 86 -5.16 21.62 4.49
N PRO A 87 -4.91 20.31 4.48
CA PRO A 87 -5.62 19.33 3.64
C PRO A 87 -7.05 19.06 4.09
N ASP A 88 -7.88 18.58 3.15
CA ASP A 88 -9.19 17.96 3.41
C ASP A 88 -9.06 16.51 3.86
N VAL A 89 -8.09 15.80 3.26
CA VAL A 89 -7.83 14.36 3.45
C VAL A 89 -6.34 14.12 3.67
N LEU A 90 -5.99 13.30 4.65
CA LEU A 90 -4.65 12.78 4.90
C LEU A 90 -4.60 11.29 4.63
N ILE A 91 -3.67 10.85 3.77
CA ILE A 91 -3.35 9.43 3.59
C ILE A 91 -1.89 9.22 3.99
N HIS A 92 -1.69 8.51 5.09
CA HIS A 92 -0.35 8.25 5.64
C HIS A 92 0.16 6.89 5.20
N MET A 93 1.12 6.89 4.25
CA MET A 93 1.72 5.68 3.68
C MET A 93 3.23 5.57 3.90
N ALA A 94 3.89 6.64 4.35
CA ALA A 94 5.33 6.63 4.63
C ALA A 94 5.66 5.62 5.73
N ALA A 95 6.58 4.72 5.45
CA ALA A 95 7.04 3.70 6.37
C ALA A 95 8.38 3.11 5.90
N GLN A 96 9.14 2.50 6.79
CA GLN A 96 10.16 1.52 6.46
C GLN A 96 9.44 0.16 6.24
N PRO A 97 9.35 -0.38 4.98
CA PRO A 97 8.45 -1.50 4.68
C PRO A 97 9.15 -2.87 4.59
N LEU A 98 10.47 -2.95 4.74
CA LEU A 98 11.27 -4.14 4.44
C LEU A 98 11.60 -4.94 5.71
N VAL A 99 11.12 -6.20 5.77
CA VAL A 99 11.35 -7.09 6.93
C VAL A 99 12.84 -7.34 7.16
N ARG A 100 13.61 -7.70 6.12
CA ARG A 100 15.05 -7.99 6.28
C ARG A 100 15.85 -6.76 6.70
N TYR A 101 15.48 -5.59 6.18
CA TYR A 101 16.08 -4.32 6.59
C TYR A 101 15.85 -4.04 8.08
N SER A 102 14.66 -4.38 8.60
CA SER A 102 14.31 -4.14 10.01
C SER A 102 15.18 -4.92 11.00
N TYR A 103 15.65 -6.10 10.63
CA TYR A 103 16.61 -6.86 11.46
C TYR A 103 17.98 -6.17 11.56
N LYS A 104 18.39 -5.49 10.47
CA LYS A 104 19.67 -4.75 10.44
C LYS A 104 19.55 -3.37 11.09
N ASN A 105 18.36 -2.75 10.97
CA ASN A 105 18.09 -1.36 11.38
C ASN A 105 16.82 -1.25 12.23
N PRO A 106 16.74 -1.91 13.40
CA PRO A 106 15.52 -1.92 14.21
C PRO A 106 15.16 -0.54 14.75
N ILE A 107 16.15 0.25 15.20
CA ILE A 107 15.91 1.60 15.75
C ILE A 107 15.26 2.51 14.69
N GLU A 108 15.80 2.51 13.49
CA GLU A 108 15.24 3.29 12.38
C GLU A 108 13.83 2.81 12.04
N THR A 109 13.61 1.49 12.04
CA THR A 109 12.29 0.90 11.76
C THR A 109 11.23 1.37 12.76
N TYR A 110 11.50 1.32 14.05
CA TYR A 110 10.58 1.83 15.08
C TYR A 110 10.46 3.36 15.05
N SER A 111 11.55 4.06 14.88
CA SER A 111 11.54 5.53 14.76
C SER A 111 10.68 6.01 13.61
N THR A 112 10.79 5.36 12.44
CA THR A 112 9.98 5.70 11.27
C THR A 112 8.53 5.25 11.42
N ASN A 113 8.30 3.96 11.76
CA ASN A 113 6.96 3.40 11.68
C ASN A 113 6.08 3.78 12.88
N VAL A 114 6.66 3.96 14.06
CA VAL A 114 5.92 4.32 15.28
C VAL A 114 5.98 5.82 15.51
N MET A 115 7.18 6.38 15.71
CA MET A 115 7.31 7.80 16.01
C MET A 115 6.96 8.70 14.81
N GLY A 116 7.30 8.26 13.59
CA GLY A 116 6.84 8.95 12.37
C GLY A 116 5.32 9.01 12.29
N THR A 117 4.61 7.91 12.63
CA THR A 117 3.13 7.90 12.69
C THR A 117 2.62 8.86 13.78
N VAL A 118 3.25 8.91 14.96
CA VAL A 118 2.92 9.87 16.01
C VAL A 118 3.05 11.31 15.48
N ASN A 119 4.17 11.65 14.83
CA ASN A 119 4.43 12.99 14.30
C ASN A 119 3.40 13.41 13.24
N VAL A 120 3.04 12.49 12.34
CA VAL A 120 2.00 12.71 11.32
C VAL A 120 0.65 13.01 11.99
N LEU A 121 0.23 12.22 12.97
CA LEU A 121 -1.04 12.39 13.65
C LEU A 121 -1.06 13.66 14.54
N GLU A 122 0.05 14.02 15.19
CA GLU A 122 0.17 15.28 15.93
C GLU A 122 0.07 16.51 15.01
N SER A 123 0.65 16.42 13.81
CA SER A 123 0.52 17.47 12.80
C SER A 123 -0.92 17.58 12.30
N ALA A 124 -1.57 16.44 12.07
CA ALA A 124 -2.96 16.35 11.62
C ALA A 124 -3.96 17.01 12.61
N ARG A 125 -3.73 16.89 13.92
CA ARG A 125 -4.58 17.51 14.97
C ARG A 125 -4.68 19.02 14.85
N LYS A 126 -3.72 19.67 14.22
CA LYS A 126 -3.64 21.13 14.08
C LYS A 126 -4.29 21.64 12.79
N CYS A 127 -4.68 20.76 11.87
CA CYS A 127 -5.27 21.13 10.58
C CYS A 127 -6.77 21.38 10.71
N SER A 128 -7.20 22.60 10.39
CA SER A 128 -8.60 23.01 10.59
C SER A 128 -9.57 22.47 9.54
N ASN A 129 -9.10 22.17 8.32
CA ASN A 129 -9.95 21.67 7.23
C ASN A 129 -10.01 20.14 7.15
N LEU A 130 -9.12 19.46 7.88
CA LEU A 130 -8.99 18.02 7.80
C LEU A 130 -10.23 17.31 8.31
N LYS A 131 -10.79 16.40 7.50
CA LYS A 131 -11.98 15.62 7.84
C LYS A 131 -11.73 14.12 7.85
N SER A 132 -10.79 13.63 7.03
CA SER A 132 -10.54 12.20 6.85
C SER A 132 -9.05 11.88 6.95
N ILE A 133 -8.71 10.87 7.74
CA ILE A 133 -7.36 10.36 7.92
C ILE A 133 -7.36 8.84 7.71
N VAL A 134 -6.61 8.36 6.73
CA VAL A 134 -6.36 6.94 6.52
C VAL A 134 -4.87 6.65 6.73
N SER A 135 -4.54 5.88 7.76
CA SER A 135 -3.17 5.45 8.05
C SER A 135 -2.96 4.01 7.57
N ILE A 136 -1.97 3.82 6.70
CA ILE A 136 -1.72 2.52 6.05
C ILE A 136 -0.76 1.69 6.88
N THR A 137 -1.21 0.50 7.24
CA THR A 137 -0.42 -0.49 7.95
C THR A 137 -0.24 -1.76 7.10
N THR A 138 -0.31 -2.95 7.69
CA THR A 138 -0.04 -4.22 7.02
C THR A 138 -0.82 -5.36 7.67
N ASP A 139 -0.99 -6.47 6.97
CA ASP A 139 -1.44 -7.75 7.50
C ASP A 139 -0.51 -8.32 8.59
N LYS A 140 0.77 -7.94 8.55
CA LYS A 140 1.80 -8.39 9.51
C LYS A 140 1.70 -7.72 10.90
N CYS A 141 0.73 -6.82 11.11
CA CYS A 141 0.45 -6.23 12.41
C CYS A 141 -0.24 -7.19 13.38
N TYR A 142 -0.79 -8.29 12.89
CA TYR A 142 -1.45 -9.29 13.72
C TYR A 142 -0.46 -10.25 14.40
N GLU A 143 -0.82 -10.74 15.60
CA GLU A 143 -0.12 -11.86 16.21
C GLU A 143 -0.36 -13.12 15.38
N ASN A 144 0.68 -13.58 14.67
CA ASN A 144 0.53 -14.73 13.78
C ASN A 144 0.62 -16.05 14.54
N THR A 145 -0.53 -16.62 14.84
CA THR A 145 -0.67 -17.91 15.55
C THR A 145 -0.72 -19.11 14.59
N GLY A 146 -0.53 -18.89 13.28
CA GLY A 146 -0.53 -19.95 12.26
C GLY A 146 -1.91 -20.57 11.96
N VAL A 147 -2.98 -19.88 12.34
CA VAL A 147 -4.35 -20.34 12.02
C VAL A 147 -4.65 -20.22 10.52
N ASN A 148 -5.43 -21.17 10.00
CA ASN A 148 -5.81 -21.20 8.58
C ASN A 148 -6.98 -20.25 8.24
N THR A 149 -7.60 -19.61 9.24
CA THR A 149 -8.64 -18.61 9.06
C THR A 149 -8.03 -17.23 8.84
N GLY A 150 -8.67 -16.37 8.05
CA GLY A 150 -8.24 -14.99 7.88
C GLY A 150 -8.34 -14.18 9.18
N TYR A 151 -7.32 -13.34 9.45
CA TYR A 151 -7.36 -12.43 10.60
C TYR A 151 -8.41 -11.35 10.40
N LYS A 152 -9.16 -11.09 11.46
CA LYS A 152 -10.19 -10.05 11.52
C LYS A 152 -9.67 -8.81 12.24
N GLU A 153 -10.32 -7.69 12.03
CA GLU A 153 -9.84 -6.39 12.54
C GLU A 153 -9.76 -6.29 14.06
N TYR A 154 -10.47 -7.15 14.79
CA TYR A 154 -10.45 -7.23 16.26
C TYR A 154 -9.45 -8.25 16.81
N ASP A 155 -8.77 -9.03 15.96
CA ASP A 155 -7.78 -10.00 16.41
C ASP A 155 -6.55 -9.30 17.01
N PRO A 156 -5.83 -9.96 17.93
CA PRO A 156 -4.69 -9.38 18.64
C PRO A 156 -3.60 -8.85 17.70
N MET A 157 -3.06 -7.68 18.05
CA MET A 157 -1.87 -7.14 17.40
C MET A 157 -0.62 -7.78 17.99
N GLY A 158 0.39 -7.97 17.12
CA GLY A 158 1.66 -8.58 17.53
C GLY A 158 2.76 -8.27 16.53
N GLY A 159 3.51 -9.30 16.17
CA GLY A 159 4.57 -9.24 15.19
C GLY A 159 5.88 -9.77 15.71
N HIS A 160 6.38 -10.83 15.08
CA HIS A 160 7.57 -11.55 15.51
C HIS A 160 8.87 -10.80 15.18
N ASP A 161 8.92 -10.10 14.05
CA ASP A 161 10.10 -9.34 13.61
C ASP A 161 9.92 -7.83 13.89
N PRO A 162 11.02 -7.03 13.86
CA PRO A 162 10.94 -5.60 14.17
C PRO A 162 10.01 -4.80 13.25
N TYR A 163 9.90 -5.17 11.97
CA TYR A 163 8.96 -4.53 11.04
C TYR A 163 7.51 -4.84 11.45
N SER A 164 7.18 -6.11 11.61
CA SER A 164 5.83 -6.56 11.97
C SER A 164 5.39 -5.96 13.31
N SER A 165 6.25 -6.03 14.32
CA SER A 165 6.04 -5.42 15.63
C SER A 165 5.86 -3.90 15.55
N SER A 166 6.68 -3.19 14.76
CA SER A 166 6.54 -1.75 14.58
C SER A 166 5.18 -1.36 13.96
N LYS A 167 4.65 -2.19 13.07
CA LYS A 167 3.32 -1.99 12.48
C LYS A 167 2.19 -2.31 13.45
N GLY A 168 2.34 -3.32 14.31
CA GLY A 168 1.43 -3.56 15.44
C GLY A 168 1.42 -2.38 16.43
N CYS A 169 2.59 -1.83 16.77
CA CYS A 169 2.70 -0.62 17.59
C CYS A 169 2.04 0.60 16.92
N ALA A 170 2.21 0.78 15.60
CA ALA A 170 1.54 1.84 14.86
C ALA A 170 0.01 1.71 14.92
N GLU A 171 -0.56 0.50 14.82
CA GLU A 171 -2.00 0.26 15.02
C GLU A 171 -2.47 0.67 16.42
N LEU A 172 -1.69 0.37 17.46
CA LEU A 172 -1.99 0.79 18.83
C LEU A 172 -1.96 2.32 18.97
N VAL A 173 -0.97 2.99 18.38
CA VAL A 173 -0.89 4.46 18.32
C VAL A 173 -2.12 5.03 17.62
N ILE A 174 -2.45 4.54 16.41
CA ILE A 174 -3.61 5.01 15.64
C ILE A 174 -4.89 4.83 16.45
N SER A 175 -5.07 3.67 17.10
CA SER A 175 -6.23 3.39 17.95
C SER A 175 -6.33 4.33 19.15
N ALA A 176 -5.19 4.64 19.80
CA ALA A 176 -5.15 5.58 20.91
C ALA A 176 -5.50 7.02 20.45
N TYR A 177 -4.90 7.47 19.34
CA TYR A 177 -5.18 8.79 18.77
C TYR A 177 -6.64 8.94 18.34
N ARG A 178 -7.21 7.93 17.69
CA ARG A 178 -8.63 7.90 17.31
C ARG A 178 -9.53 8.16 18.49
N ARG A 179 -9.34 7.43 19.58
CA ARG A 179 -10.18 7.50 20.79
C ARG A 179 -9.95 8.77 21.61
N SER A 180 -8.72 9.29 21.63
CA SER A 180 -8.35 10.40 22.51
C SER A 180 -8.49 11.77 21.85
N PHE A 181 -8.29 11.88 20.54
CA PHE A 181 -8.15 13.16 19.86
C PHE A 181 -9.03 13.32 18.61
N PHE A 182 -9.49 12.22 18.01
CA PHE A 182 -10.27 12.22 16.78
C PHE A 182 -11.67 11.61 16.97
N SER A 183 -12.25 11.77 18.16
CA SER A 183 -13.58 11.22 18.52
C SER A 183 -14.65 12.29 18.75
N SER A 184 -14.36 13.57 18.49
CA SER A 184 -15.34 14.65 18.66
C SER A 184 -16.03 15.02 17.34
N LYS A 185 -17.26 15.53 17.39
CA LYS A 185 -18.05 15.96 16.21
C LYS A 185 -17.34 16.95 15.26
N HIS A 186 -16.29 17.61 15.73
CA HIS A 186 -15.57 18.64 14.97
C HIS A 186 -14.13 18.23 14.63
N SER A 187 -13.72 17.02 14.99
CA SER A 187 -12.41 16.48 14.62
C SER A 187 -12.48 15.68 13.31
N ALA A 188 -11.31 15.50 12.68
CA ALA A 188 -11.19 14.55 11.58
C ALA A 188 -11.48 13.14 12.07
N SER A 189 -12.02 12.27 11.20
CA SER A 189 -12.20 10.87 11.50
C SER A 189 -10.99 10.05 11.03
N LEU A 190 -10.47 9.17 11.91
CA LEU A 190 -9.23 8.41 11.70
C LEU A 190 -9.50 6.91 11.58
N ALA A 191 -9.06 6.32 10.47
CA ALA A 191 -9.04 4.87 10.29
C ALA A 191 -7.64 4.33 9.98
N SER A 192 -7.41 3.04 10.25
CA SER A 192 -6.26 2.30 9.74
C SER A 192 -6.70 1.34 8.63
N ALA A 193 -5.82 1.15 7.63
CA ALA A 193 -6.05 0.23 6.52
C ALA A 193 -4.88 -0.77 6.41
N ARG A 194 -5.20 -2.05 6.51
CA ARG A 194 -4.27 -3.18 6.52
C ARG A 194 -4.34 -3.90 5.20
N ALA A 195 -3.21 -4.12 4.57
CA ALA A 195 -3.15 -4.88 3.33
C ALA A 195 -1.94 -5.83 3.33
N GLY A 196 -2.12 -6.99 2.75
CA GLY A 196 -1.07 -7.99 2.55
C GLY A 196 -0.21 -7.72 1.33
N ASN A 197 0.34 -8.77 0.75
CA ASN A 197 1.31 -8.75 -0.34
C ASN A 197 0.78 -8.01 -1.59
N VAL A 198 1.16 -6.77 -1.73
CA VAL A 198 0.75 -5.88 -2.82
C VAL A 198 1.79 -5.93 -3.92
N ILE A 199 1.35 -6.23 -5.15
CA ILE A 199 2.18 -6.35 -6.34
C ILE A 199 1.68 -5.45 -7.47
N GLY A 200 2.56 -5.01 -8.37
CA GLY A 200 2.19 -4.12 -9.48
C GLY A 200 3.39 -3.76 -10.34
N GLY A 201 3.15 -3.17 -11.48
CA GLY A 201 4.20 -2.59 -12.29
C GLY A 201 4.89 -1.43 -11.59
N GLY A 202 6.20 -1.27 -11.81
CA GLY A 202 6.98 -0.18 -11.21
C GLY A 202 7.40 -0.40 -9.74
N ASP A 203 7.39 -1.62 -9.24
CA ASP A 203 8.09 -2.00 -8.01
C ASP A 203 9.49 -2.53 -8.37
N TRP A 204 10.53 -1.89 -7.85
CA TRP A 204 11.93 -2.31 -8.00
C TRP A 204 12.61 -2.59 -6.65
N ALA A 205 11.82 -2.69 -5.57
CA ALA A 205 12.38 -2.93 -4.26
C ALA A 205 13.14 -4.27 -4.20
N ASP A 206 14.27 -4.26 -3.49
CA ASP A 206 15.04 -5.46 -3.22
C ASP A 206 14.30 -6.41 -2.27
N ASP A 207 14.69 -7.67 -2.31
CA ASP A 207 14.13 -8.72 -1.44
C ASP A 207 12.60 -8.91 -1.59
N ARG A 208 12.04 -8.59 -2.77
CA ARG A 208 10.64 -8.85 -3.12
C ARG A 208 10.52 -9.79 -4.30
N LEU A 209 9.59 -10.75 -4.20
CA LEU A 209 9.43 -11.83 -5.17
C LEU A 209 9.24 -11.31 -6.61
N ILE A 210 8.26 -10.43 -6.85
CA ILE A 210 7.94 -9.97 -8.21
C ILE A 210 9.08 -9.17 -8.84
N PRO A 211 9.68 -8.16 -8.18
CA PRO A 211 10.88 -7.49 -8.68
C PRO A 211 12.04 -8.44 -8.97
N ASP A 212 12.29 -9.43 -8.11
CA ASP A 212 13.38 -10.38 -8.30
C ASP A 212 13.14 -11.27 -9.55
N ILE A 213 11.89 -11.71 -9.76
CA ILE A 213 11.49 -12.45 -10.95
C ILE A 213 11.72 -11.61 -12.22
N LEU A 214 11.25 -10.37 -12.24
CA LEU A 214 11.35 -9.51 -13.41
C LEU A 214 12.82 -9.20 -13.75
N ARG A 215 13.66 -8.90 -12.74
CA ARG A 215 15.11 -8.71 -12.94
C ARG A 215 15.83 -9.92 -13.53
N ALA A 216 15.45 -11.14 -13.13
CA ALA A 216 16.03 -12.35 -13.68
C ALA A 216 15.57 -12.58 -15.13
N PHE A 217 14.29 -12.35 -15.42
CA PHE A 217 13.74 -12.48 -16.76
C PHE A 217 14.34 -11.48 -17.76
N GLU A 218 14.58 -10.23 -17.34
CA GLU A 218 15.32 -9.25 -18.15
C GLU A 218 16.69 -9.74 -18.60
N LYS A 219 17.39 -10.43 -17.69
CA LYS A 219 18.73 -10.97 -17.95
C LYS A 219 18.70 -12.35 -18.66
N SER A 220 17.50 -12.90 -18.93
CA SER A 220 17.33 -14.28 -19.40
C SER A 220 17.98 -15.32 -18.48
N GLU A 221 17.99 -15.04 -17.17
CA GLU A 221 18.50 -15.92 -16.13
C GLU A 221 17.36 -16.67 -15.42
N PRO A 222 17.57 -17.92 -14.96
CA PRO A 222 16.55 -18.60 -14.16
C PRO A 222 16.38 -17.93 -12.79
N VAL A 223 15.13 -17.72 -12.37
CA VAL A 223 14.84 -17.27 -11.01
C VAL A 223 15.11 -18.38 -10.01
N VAL A 224 15.94 -18.15 -8.99
CA VAL A 224 16.26 -19.13 -7.96
C VAL A 224 15.34 -18.91 -6.73
N ILE A 225 14.51 -19.89 -6.42
CA ILE A 225 13.48 -19.80 -5.38
C ILE A 225 13.73 -20.77 -4.25
N ARG A 226 13.63 -20.26 -3.01
CA ARG A 226 13.88 -21.00 -1.76
C ARG A 226 12.66 -21.80 -1.31
N ASN A 227 11.48 -21.14 -1.26
CA ASN A 227 10.25 -21.69 -0.67
C ASN A 227 9.08 -21.65 -1.68
N PRO A 228 9.07 -22.52 -2.71
CA PRO A 228 8.04 -22.47 -3.76
C PRO A 228 6.64 -22.85 -3.28
N LEU A 229 6.53 -23.57 -2.16
CA LEU A 229 5.24 -23.98 -1.58
C LEU A 229 4.62 -22.95 -0.63
N SER A 230 5.35 -21.89 -0.27
CA SER A 230 4.81 -20.82 0.58
C SER A 230 3.62 -20.16 -0.09
N THR A 231 2.48 -20.11 0.61
CA THR A 231 1.25 -19.46 0.12
C THR A 231 1.11 -18.07 0.73
N ARG A 232 0.79 -17.08 -0.10
CA ARG A 232 0.59 -15.69 0.32
C ARG A 232 -0.65 -15.10 -0.36
N PRO A 233 -1.34 -14.14 0.28
CA PRO A 233 -2.47 -13.42 -0.29
C PRO A 233 -1.98 -12.28 -1.19
N TRP A 234 -1.73 -12.58 -2.47
CA TRP A 234 -1.25 -11.63 -3.44
C TRP A 234 -2.39 -10.82 -4.04
N GLN A 235 -2.22 -9.52 -4.17
CA GLN A 235 -3.19 -8.65 -4.82
C GLN A 235 -2.52 -7.52 -5.62
N HIS A 236 -3.18 -7.11 -6.70
CA HIS A 236 -2.72 -5.97 -7.49
C HIS A 236 -2.74 -4.68 -6.67
N VAL A 237 -1.80 -3.76 -6.94
CA VAL A 237 -1.67 -2.50 -6.18
C VAL A 237 -2.94 -1.65 -6.22
N LEU A 238 -3.69 -1.67 -7.31
CA LEU A 238 -4.95 -0.93 -7.44
C LEU A 238 -6.06 -1.46 -6.53
N GLU A 239 -6.01 -2.73 -6.12
CA GLU A 239 -7.00 -3.31 -5.21
C GLU A 239 -7.01 -2.60 -3.84
N PRO A 240 -5.94 -2.64 -3.04
CA PRO A 240 -5.95 -1.96 -1.75
C PRO A 240 -6.04 -0.44 -1.92
N LEU A 241 -5.49 0.16 -3.00
CA LEU A 241 -5.61 1.60 -3.24
C LEU A 241 -7.06 2.01 -3.46
N SER A 242 -7.88 1.21 -4.16
CA SER A 242 -9.32 1.46 -4.29
C SER A 242 -10.01 1.44 -2.93
N GLY A 243 -9.64 0.48 -2.08
CA GLY A 243 -10.14 0.39 -0.71
C GLY A 243 -9.77 1.59 0.15
N TYR A 244 -8.52 2.09 0.04
CA TYR A 244 -8.07 3.27 0.77
C TYR A 244 -8.80 4.54 0.34
N LEU A 245 -8.99 4.72 -0.96
CA LEU A 245 -9.73 5.86 -1.51
C LEU A 245 -11.19 5.82 -1.07
N LEU A 246 -11.84 4.65 -1.14
CA LEU A 246 -13.20 4.47 -0.70
C LEU A 246 -13.36 4.71 0.80
N LEU A 247 -12.46 4.17 1.63
CA LEU A 247 -12.44 4.39 3.07
C LEU A 247 -12.26 5.88 3.42
N ALA A 248 -11.34 6.57 2.73
CA ALA A 248 -11.13 8.00 2.93
C ALA A 248 -12.37 8.83 2.57
N GLN A 249 -13.07 8.45 1.49
CA GLN A 249 -14.32 9.06 1.07
C GLN A 249 -15.42 8.85 2.11
N GLU A 250 -15.61 7.64 2.62
CA GLU A 250 -16.62 7.33 3.63
C GLU A 250 -16.32 8.03 4.98
N LEU A 251 -15.06 8.06 5.41
CA LEU A 251 -14.65 8.85 6.59
C LEU A 251 -14.99 10.34 6.44
N PHE A 252 -14.77 10.90 5.25
CA PHE A 252 -15.06 12.31 4.98
C PHE A 252 -16.56 12.61 5.04
N LEU A 253 -17.39 11.70 4.53
CA LEU A 253 -18.85 11.88 4.39
C LEU A 253 -19.62 11.47 5.65
N ASN A 254 -19.23 10.35 6.27
CA ASN A 254 -19.97 9.67 7.32
C ASN A 254 -19.21 9.63 8.67
N GLY A 255 -17.99 10.13 8.71
CA GLY A 255 -17.24 10.36 9.94
C GLY A 255 -16.98 9.09 10.75
N ASP A 256 -17.35 9.15 12.03
CA ASP A 256 -17.01 8.15 13.04
C ASP A 256 -17.55 6.74 12.75
N GLU A 257 -18.56 6.60 11.90
CA GLU A 257 -19.09 5.30 11.51
C GLU A 257 -18.02 4.40 10.87
N PHE A 258 -17.03 5.01 10.17
CA PHE A 258 -15.95 4.30 9.49
C PHE A 258 -14.59 4.44 10.20
N ALA A 259 -14.53 5.13 11.34
CA ALA A 259 -13.31 5.39 12.10
C ALA A 259 -12.83 4.14 12.87
N GLU A 260 -12.36 3.13 12.15
CA GLU A 260 -11.96 1.82 12.66
C GLU A 260 -10.72 1.28 11.92
N GLY A 261 -10.26 0.06 12.28
CA GLY A 261 -9.33 -0.72 11.47
C GLY A 261 -10.07 -1.44 10.33
N TRP A 262 -9.44 -1.56 9.15
CA TRP A 262 -10.01 -2.18 7.96
C TRP A 262 -9.01 -3.08 7.25
N ASN A 263 -9.45 -4.28 6.88
CA ASN A 263 -8.67 -5.24 6.11
C ASN A 263 -9.00 -5.14 4.62
N PHE A 264 -7.95 -5.13 3.78
CA PHE A 264 -8.04 -5.16 2.33
C PHE A 264 -7.12 -6.24 1.78
N GLY A 265 -7.69 -7.32 1.30
CA GLY A 265 -6.96 -8.49 0.78
C GLY A 265 -7.68 -9.15 -0.39
N PRO A 266 -7.00 -10.08 -1.08
CA PRO A 266 -7.57 -10.81 -2.19
C PRO A 266 -8.64 -11.81 -1.70
N LYS A 267 -9.37 -12.37 -2.65
CA LYS A 267 -10.22 -13.53 -2.40
C LYS A 267 -9.38 -14.77 -2.06
N ASP A 268 -10.01 -15.74 -1.40
CA ASP A 268 -9.37 -17.00 -1.00
C ASP A 268 -8.77 -17.76 -2.17
N GLU A 269 -9.44 -17.73 -3.31
CA GLU A 269 -9.00 -18.37 -4.55
C GLU A 269 -7.68 -17.80 -5.12
N ASP A 270 -7.30 -16.59 -4.71
CA ASP A 270 -6.06 -15.91 -5.11
C ASP A 270 -4.91 -16.11 -4.10
N CYS A 271 -5.15 -16.88 -3.03
CA CYS A 271 -4.09 -17.33 -2.14
C CYS A 271 -3.36 -18.52 -2.78
N LYS A 272 -2.31 -18.24 -3.57
CA LYS A 272 -1.57 -19.23 -4.34
C LYS A 272 -0.13 -19.43 -3.83
N PRO A 273 0.44 -20.63 -4.02
CA PRO A 273 1.86 -20.85 -3.73
C PRO A 273 2.76 -20.07 -4.69
N VAL A 274 3.96 -19.77 -4.24
CA VAL A 274 4.97 -19.03 -5.02
C VAL A 274 5.27 -19.74 -6.35
N SER A 275 5.32 -21.09 -6.40
CA SER A 275 5.51 -21.85 -7.63
C SER A 275 4.45 -21.54 -8.69
N TRP A 276 3.19 -21.44 -8.29
CA TRP A 276 2.12 -21.11 -9.22
C TRP A 276 2.31 -19.71 -9.82
N ILE A 277 2.73 -18.74 -9.00
CA ILE A 277 3.02 -17.37 -9.47
C ILE A 277 4.13 -17.39 -10.51
N LEU A 278 5.21 -18.12 -10.24
CA LEU A 278 6.35 -18.28 -11.16
C LEU A 278 5.90 -18.86 -12.49
N ASP A 279 5.10 -19.94 -12.45
CA ASP A 279 4.60 -20.58 -13.66
C ASP A 279 3.73 -19.62 -14.49
N GLN A 280 2.85 -18.83 -13.86
CA GLN A 280 2.05 -17.85 -14.56
C GLN A 280 2.87 -16.69 -15.14
N MET A 281 3.91 -16.24 -14.42
CA MET A 281 4.81 -15.21 -14.93
C MET A 281 5.68 -15.70 -16.06
N VAL A 282 6.18 -16.93 -16.01
CA VAL A 282 6.92 -17.58 -17.12
C VAL A 282 6.05 -17.64 -18.36
N ILE A 283 4.81 -18.13 -18.24
CA ILE A 283 3.85 -18.18 -19.35
C ILE A 283 3.58 -16.78 -19.94
N SER A 284 3.41 -15.77 -19.07
CA SER A 284 3.08 -14.42 -19.51
C SER A 284 4.26 -13.67 -20.13
N TRP A 285 5.49 -13.94 -19.64
CA TRP A 285 6.71 -13.34 -20.16
C TRP A 285 7.10 -13.93 -21.52
N GLY A 286 6.97 -15.25 -21.67
CA GLY A 286 7.42 -15.97 -22.85
C GLY A 286 8.94 -16.14 -22.90
N ASN A 287 9.47 -16.43 -24.07
CA ASN A 287 10.90 -16.42 -24.45
C ASN A 287 11.92 -16.68 -23.32
N ASN A 288 12.27 -17.94 -23.08
CA ASN A 288 13.37 -18.37 -22.21
C ASN A 288 13.25 -18.01 -20.71
N ALA A 289 12.12 -17.48 -20.26
CA ALA A 289 11.86 -17.32 -18.83
C ALA A 289 11.77 -18.67 -18.13
N SER A 290 12.46 -18.82 -17.01
CA SER A 290 12.46 -20.07 -16.24
C SER A 290 12.73 -19.80 -14.77
N TRP A 291 12.46 -20.80 -13.94
CA TRP A 291 12.83 -20.77 -12.52
C TRP A 291 13.38 -22.11 -12.07
N SER A 292 14.13 -22.09 -10.98
CA SER A 292 14.73 -23.28 -10.37
C SER A 292 14.65 -23.22 -8.84
N LEU A 293 14.73 -24.38 -8.21
CA LEU A 293 14.75 -24.49 -6.76
C LEU A 293 16.16 -24.19 -6.22
N ASP A 294 16.23 -23.36 -5.17
CA ASP A 294 17.45 -23.24 -4.37
C ASP A 294 17.68 -24.53 -3.58
N LYS A 295 18.86 -25.11 -3.75
CA LYS A 295 19.28 -26.37 -3.09
C LYS A 295 19.88 -26.16 -1.70
N ASN A 296 20.02 -24.91 -1.25
CA ASN A 296 20.61 -24.59 0.05
C ASN A 296 19.58 -24.70 1.18
N ASN A 297 20.06 -24.99 2.40
CA ASN A 297 19.22 -24.93 3.60
C ASN A 297 18.85 -23.46 3.90
N ASN A 298 17.59 -23.15 3.81
CA ASN A 298 17.06 -21.80 4.02
C ASN A 298 16.32 -21.67 5.36
N PRO A 299 16.33 -20.50 6.03
CA PRO A 299 15.57 -20.27 7.24
C PRO A 299 14.07 -20.50 7.03
N HIS A 300 13.40 -20.98 8.08
CA HIS A 300 11.94 -21.13 8.06
C HIS A 300 11.25 -19.79 7.87
N GLU A 301 10.41 -19.67 6.86
CA GLU A 301 9.51 -18.53 6.68
C GLU A 301 8.11 -18.89 7.19
N ALA A 302 7.42 -17.92 7.83
CA ALA A 302 6.05 -18.11 8.30
C ALA A 302 5.15 -18.65 7.19
N GLY A 303 4.50 -19.80 7.44
CA GLY A 303 3.84 -20.58 6.39
C GLY A 303 2.59 -19.91 5.81
N PHE A 304 1.80 -19.19 6.62
CA PHE A 304 0.48 -18.71 6.23
C PHE A 304 0.13 -17.37 6.92
N LEU A 305 -0.40 -16.43 6.17
CA LEU A 305 -0.99 -15.19 6.67
C LEU A 305 -2.10 -14.77 5.70
N LYS A 306 -3.31 -14.54 6.19
CA LYS A 306 -4.48 -14.19 5.41
C LYS A 306 -5.35 -13.20 6.16
N LEU A 307 -6.04 -12.32 5.45
CA LEU A 307 -7.00 -11.36 6.01
C LEU A 307 -8.43 -11.81 5.74
N ASP A 308 -9.30 -11.67 6.73
CA ASP A 308 -10.76 -11.67 6.54
C ASP A 308 -11.18 -10.25 6.14
N CYS A 309 -11.73 -10.10 4.94
CA CYS A 309 -12.16 -8.82 4.38
C CYS A 309 -13.68 -8.65 4.40
N SER A 310 -14.42 -9.51 5.13
CA SER A 310 -15.89 -9.49 5.20
C SER A 310 -16.44 -8.13 5.65
N LYS A 311 -15.72 -7.42 6.53
CA LYS A 311 -16.11 -6.08 6.99
C LYS A 311 -16.07 -5.07 5.85
N ALA A 312 -15.01 -5.06 5.04
CA ALA A 312 -14.88 -4.18 3.89
C ALA A 312 -15.96 -4.48 2.83
N SER A 313 -16.21 -5.76 2.53
CA SER A 313 -17.27 -6.18 1.62
C SER A 313 -18.65 -5.77 2.13
N ASN A 314 -18.97 -6.02 3.41
CA ASN A 314 -20.31 -5.78 3.94
C ASN A 314 -20.61 -4.29 4.14
N ARG A 315 -19.66 -3.48 4.64
CA ARG A 315 -19.91 -2.10 5.06
C ARG A 315 -19.46 -1.07 4.02
N LEU A 316 -18.26 -1.23 3.42
CA LEU A 316 -17.77 -0.38 2.34
C LEU A 316 -18.28 -0.80 0.96
N LYS A 317 -18.82 -2.04 0.82
CA LYS A 317 -19.14 -2.66 -0.46
C LYS A 317 -17.91 -2.77 -1.36
N TRP A 318 -16.75 -2.93 -0.74
CA TRP A 318 -15.48 -3.13 -1.41
C TRP A 318 -15.20 -4.62 -1.58
N ASP A 319 -14.94 -5.04 -2.80
CA ASP A 319 -14.45 -6.37 -3.14
C ASP A 319 -13.34 -6.23 -4.20
N PRO A 320 -12.29 -7.08 -4.17
CA PRO A 320 -11.26 -7.06 -5.19
C PRO A 320 -11.85 -7.40 -6.57
N LYS A 321 -11.45 -6.64 -7.58
CA LYS A 321 -11.96 -6.77 -8.96
C LYS A 321 -11.12 -7.74 -9.79
N TRP A 322 -9.81 -7.63 -9.72
CA TRP A 322 -8.89 -8.45 -10.52
C TRP A 322 -8.43 -9.67 -9.73
N ASN A 323 -8.51 -10.83 -10.38
CA ASN A 323 -7.90 -12.04 -9.83
C ASN A 323 -6.37 -11.99 -9.97
N LEU A 324 -5.68 -12.92 -9.30
CA LEU A 324 -4.23 -12.96 -9.29
C LEU A 324 -3.64 -13.19 -10.69
N GLN A 325 -4.25 -14.04 -11.52
CA GLN A 325 -3.77 -14.31 -12.87
C GLN A 325 -3.80 -13.06 -13.76
N GLU A 326 -4.90 -12.30 -13.71
CA GLU A 326 -5.00 -11.03 -14.42
C GLU A 326 -3.98 -10.02 -13.89
N SER A 327 -3.80 -9.92 -12.58
CA SER A 327 -2.82 -9.07 -11.92
C SER A 327 -1.40 -9.34 -12.41
N LEU A 328 -0.98 -10.62 -12.45
CA LEU A 328 0.36 -11.01 -12.92
C LEU A 328 0.56 -10.66 -14.41
N LYS A 329 -0.46 -10.89 -15.23
CA LYS A 329 -0.42 -10.52 -16.65
C LYS A 329 -0.28 -9.01 -16.85
N MET A 330 -0.98 -8.20 -16.05
CA MET A 330 -0.86 -6.74 -16.09
C MET A 330 0.55 -6.29 -15.72
N ILE A 331 1.14 -6.88 -14.68
CA ILE A 331 2.50 -6.56 -14.22
C ILE A 331 3.54 -6.89 -15.30
N VAL A 332 3.45 -8.06 -15.91
CA VAL A 332 4.38 -8.46 -16.98
C VAL A 332 4.25 -7.52 -18.19
N ASN A 333 3.02 -7.20 -18.60
CA ASN A 333 2.78 -6.26 -19.71
C ASN A 333 3.33 -4.86 -19.40
N TRP A 334 3.11 -4.35 -18.19
CA TRP A 334 3.63 -3.07 -17.74
C TRP A 334 5.16 -3.03 -17.85
N HIS A 335 5.80 -4.07 -17.35
CA HIS A 335 7.27 -4.16 -17.33
C HIS A 335 7.86 -4.31 -18.74
N GLN A 336 7.24 -5.11 -19.61
CA GLN A 336 7.64 -5.23 -21.03
C GLN A 336 7.47 -3.90 -21.77
N ASN A 337 6.43 -3.12 -21.46
CA ASN A 337 6.24 -1.78 -22.03
C ASN A 337 7.30 -0.81 -21.53
N TYR A 338 7.70 -0.89 -20.26
CA TYR A 338 8.82 -0.14 -19.70
C TYR A 338 10.11 -0.42 -20.48
N LEU A 339 10.47 -1.68 -20.69
CA LEU A 339 11.66 -2.07 -21.46
C LEU A 339 11.64 -1.60 -22.92
N LYS A 340 10.46 -1.41 -23.49
CA LYS A 340 10.27 -0.86 -24.85
C LYS A 340 10.33 0.69 -24.88
N GLY A 341 10.53 1.36 -23.75
CA GLY A 341 10.56 2.82 -23.67
C GLY A 341 9.19 3.49 -23.85
N VAL A 342 8.10 2.78 -23.56
CA VAL A 342 6.74 3.35 -23.56
C VAL A 342 6.63 4.41 -22.45
N ASN A 343 5.85 5.44 -22.67
CA ASN A 343 5.57 6.46 -21.66
C ASN A 343 4.81 5.84 -20.46
N MET A 344 5.51 5.68 -19.33
CA MET A 344 4.97 4.96 -18.16
C MET A 344 3.88 5.73 -17.43
N ASN A 345 3.82 7.07 -17.54
CA ASN A 345 2.68 7.83 -17.02
C ASN A 345 1.38 7.42 -17.72
N LYS A 346 1.42 7.39 -19.07
CA LYS A 346 0.24 6.99 -19.88
C LYS A 346 -0.13 5.53 -19.62
N GLU A 347 0.86 4.65 -19.44
CA GLU A 347 0.57 3.23 -19.19
C GLU A 347 -0.07 3.03 -17.80
N CYS A 348 0.43 3.70 -16.75
CA CYS A 348 -0.21 3.67 -15.44
C CYS A 348 -1.65 4.24 -15.48
N LEU A 349 -1.87 5.37 -16.14
CA LEU A 349 -3.21 5.95 -16.28
C LEU A 349 -4.17 5.05 -17.06
N LYS A 350 -3.69 4.37 -18.09
CA LYS A 350 -4.48 3.37 -18.85
C LYS A 350 -4.88 2.19 -17.97
N GLU A 351 -3.96 1.72 -17.11
CA GLU A 351 -4.22 0.63 -16.18
C GLU A 351 -5.23 1.05 -15.09
N ILE A 352 -5.08 2.25 -14.53
CA ILE A 352 -6.06 2.84 -13.60
C ILE A 352 -7.45 2.92 -14.25
N ASN A 353 -7.53 3.44 -15.47
CA ASN A 353 -8.79 3.55 -16.20
C ASN A 353 -9.43 2.17 -16.46
N LYS A 354 -8.63 1.16 -16.82
CA LYS A 354 -9.12 -0.21 -16.98
C LYS A 354 -9.66 -0.78 -15.67
N TYR A 355 -9.04 -0.44 -14.53
CA TYR A 355 -9.48 -0.89 -13.22
C TYR A 355 -10.79 -0.23 -12.77
N ILE A 356 -10.99 1.05 -13.08
CA ILE A 356 -12.19 1.80 -12.70
C ILE A 356 -13.42 1.31 -13.49
N ASN A 357 -13.29 1.09 -14.79
CA ASN A 357 -14.35 0.69 -15.72
C ASN A 357 -14.54 -0.83 -15.78
#